data_b4ad0f1f61c3dca65ba7cd9aa6e6c26a
#
_entry.id   b4ad0f1f61c3dca65ba7cd9aa6e6c26a
#
_cell.length_a   1.000
_cell.length_b   1.000
_cell.length_c   1.000
_cell.angle_alpha   90.00
_cell.angle_beta   90.00
_cell.angle_gamma   90.00
#
_symmetry.space_group_name_H-M   'P 1'
#
loop_
_entity.id
_entity.type
_entity.pdbx_description
1 polymer ?
#
loop_
_entity_poly.entity_id
_entity_poly.type
_entity_poly.pdbx_seq_one_letter_code
_entity_poly.pdbx_strand_id
1 'polypeptide(L)'
;MADSSANDPAPQDDAEPEASERAPRRSLTPRTKLILLVALVVVLLAAGAWYLRHRTYGRYFQETDDATIMADAVAISPKVNGYVQQVLVADNQDVVAGQPLVTIDARDYQAQVAQARAQIAQAEAGVENARASISEQDAAIAQAEAQLAAARSKAAHDAAEVARYTPLAATGAESRQQLAQLRLAAQQSADQVRESAASLEMQRRRVAGINAQVRQAQAQAEGGRAQLASAGVNLGATQLKAPIAGRIGNKTVNVGQFVQAGTRLMSLVPLDKIYVVANFKETQLALMRPGQPARIAVDALGGTEIDGRVASVSPGTGAQFSILPPQNATGNFTKIVQRVPVRITIDATPAARRLLVPGLSVTVTVDTRSAKNDLELIKEQQEQLERKAR
;
A
#
# COMPACT_ATOMS: atom_id res chain seq x y z
N MET A 1 81.92 19.60 -8.96
CA MET A 1 82.50 20.38 -10.05
C MET A 1 81.70 21.65 -10.06
N ALA A 2 82.20 22.61 -9.36
CA ALA A 2 83.08 23.69 -9.80
C ALA A 2 82.30 24.74 -10.56
N ASP A 3 82.23 25.98 -10.32
CA ASP A 3 83.09 26.89 -9.52
C ASP A 3 82.52 28.26 -9.79
N SER A 4 82.47 29.05 -8.78
CA SER A 4 83.29 30.26 -8.66
C SER A 4 82.71 31.52 -9.32
N SER A 5 82.42 32.43 -8.62
CA SER A 5 83.13 33.55 -7.93
C SER A 5 82.72 34.88 -8.52
N ALA A 6 82.30 35.76 -7.68
CA ALA A 6 83.02 36.89 -7.07
C ALA A 6 82.88 38.19 -7.90
N ASN A 7 82.42 39.20 -7.36
CA ASN A 7 83.09 40.26 -6.63
C ASN A 7 82.57 41.66 -6.98
N ASP A 8 82.11 42.34 -6.01
CA ASP A 8 82.12 43.75 -5.62
C ASP A 8 82.96 44.73 -6.45
N PRO A 9 82.87 46.07 -6.37
CA PRO A 9 82.14 46.90 -5.39
C PRO A 9 81.48 48.19 -6.00
N ALA A 10 80.85 48.94 -5.11
CA ALA A 10 80.24 50.25 -5.28
C ALA A 10 81.18 51.33 -5.80
N PRO A 11 80.63 52.47 -6.28
CA PRO A 11 80.77 53.65 -5.43
C PRO A 11 79.48 54.46 -5.23
N GLN A 12 79.43 55.09 -4.09
CA GLN A 12 78.55 56.18 -3.68
C GLN A 12 78.67 57.34 -4.64
N ASP A 13 77.55 58.00 -4.91
CA ASP A 13 77.56 59.42 -5.22
C ASP A 13 76.31 60.09 -4.64
N ASP A 14 76.58 61.14 -3.92
CA ASP A 14 75.65 62.00 -3.21
C ASP A 14 74.77 62.80 -4.17
N ALA A 15 73.47 62.87 -3.94
CA ALA A 15 72.63 63.90 -4.49
C ALA A 15 71.50 64.21 -3.49
N GLU A 16 71.43 65.46 -3.15
CA GLU A 16 70.56 66.17 -2.24
C GLU A 16 69.06 65.90 -2.44
N PRO A 17 68.23 66.14 -1.42
CA PRO A 17 66.79 65.87 -1.50
C PRO A 17 66.10 67.05 -2.21
N GLU A 18 65.50 66.75 -3.38
CA GLU A 18 64.56 67.67 -3.99
C GLU A 18 63.21 67.67 -3.20
N ALA A 19 62.82 68.88 -2.86
CA ALA A 19 61.63 69.19 -2.13
C ALA A 19 60.35 68.73 -2.90
N SER A 20 59.63 67.79 -2.33
CA SER A 20 58.32 67.40 -2.86
C SER A 20 57.35 68.56 -2.77
N GLU A 21 57.01 69.15 -3.91
CA GLU A 21 55.94 70.07 -4.06
C GLU A 21 54.60 69.50 -3.51
N ARG A 22 54.13 70.05 -2.42
CA ARG A 22 52.80 69.82 -1.89
C ARG A 22 51.77 70.31 -2.88
N ALA A 23 51.10 69.42 -3.60
CA ALA A 23 49.93 69.74 -4.42
C ALA A 23 48.93 70.62 -3.62
N PRO A 24 48.40 71.69 -4.20
CA PRO A 24 47.48 72.56 -3.49
C PRO A 24 46.20 71.84 -3.13
N ARG A 25 45.87 71.79 -1.85
CA ARG A 25 44.58 71.32 -1.36
C ARG A 25 43.50 72.26 -1.95
N ARG A 26 42.86 71.87 -3.09
CA ARG A 26 41.68 72.54 -3.62
C ARG A 26 40.59 72.49 -2.53
N SER A 27 40.40 73.61 -1.85
CA SER A 27 39.28 73.81 -0.96
C SER A 27 37.99 73.71 -1.78
N LEU A 28 37.21 72.67 -1.55
CA LEU A 28 35.88 72.49 -2.16
C LEU A 28 35.05 73.73 -1.89
N THR A 29 34.48 74.33 -2.95
CA THR A 29 33.58 75.48 -2.83
C THR A 29 32.37 75.11 -1.93
N PRO A 30 31.78 76.07 -1.21
CA PRO A 30 30.64 75.80 -0.31
C PRO A 30 29.47 75.09 -1.01
N ARG A 31 29.30 75.32 -2.32
CA ARG A 31 28.28 74.62 -3.13
C ARG A 31 28.62 73.16 -3.36
N THR A 32 29.86 72.79 -3.59
CA THR A 32 30.29 71.38 -3.74
C THR A 32 30.22 70.61 -2.42
N LYS A 33 30.54 71.24 -1.26
CA LYS A 33 30.33 70.66 0.06
C LYS A 33 28.85 70.40 0.37
N LEU A 34 27.95 71.34 -0.02
CA LEU A 34 26.52 71.16 0.14
C LEU A 34 25.99 69.99 -0.73
N ILE A 35 26.45 69.90 -1.98
CA ILE A 35 26.07 68.78 -2.88
C ILE A 35 26.55 67.46 -2.35
N LEU A 36 27.78 67.36 -1.85
CA LEU A 36 28.32 66.16 -1.24
C LEU A 36 27.56 65.74 0.04
N LEU A 37 27.17 66.74 0.87
CA LEU A 37 26.38 66.50 2.08
C LEU A 37 25.00 66.02 1.75
N VAL A 38 24.33 66.60 0.75
CA VAL A 38 23.01 66.13 0.27
C VAL A 38 23.11 64.71 -0.33
N ALA A 39 24.15 64.45 -1.15
CA ALA A 39 24.41 63.12 -1.69
C ALA A 39 24.66 62.07 -0.57
N LEU A 40 25.42 62.40 0.47
CA LEU A 40 25.66 61.54 1.64
C LEU A 40 24.35 61.27 2.39
N VAL A 41 23.51 62.26 2.61
CA VAL A 41 22.19 62.10 3.27
C VAL A 41 21.31 61.19 2.46
N VAL A 42 21.23 61.36 1.12
CA VAL A 42 20.46 60.50 0.22
C VAL A 42 20.97 59.05 0.28
N VAL A 43 22.28 58.84 0.26
CA VAL A 43 22.88 57.48 0.39
C VAL A 43 22.56 56.87 1.76
N LEU A 44 22.62 57.64 2.84
CA LEU A 44 22.27 57.19 4.19
C LEU A 44 20.76 56.85 4.31
N LEU A 45 19.90 57.66 3.72
CA LEU A 45 18.43 57.38 3.66
C LEU A 45 18.14 56.16 2.81
N ALA A 46 18.78 56.01 1.65
CA ALA A 46 18.67 54.82 0.81
C ALA A 46 19.19 53.55 1.52
N ALA A 47 20.34 53.64 2.17
CA ALA A 47 20.91 52.53 2.97
C ALA A 47 20.01 52.21 4.18
N GLY A 48 19.46 53.21 4.88
CA GLY A 48 18.52 53.05 5.97
C GLY A 48 17.20 52.40 5.50
N ALA A 49 16.63 52.87 4.38
CA ALA A 49 15.45 52.30 3.78
C ALA A 49 15.69 50.82 3.33
N TRP A 50 16.81 50.57 2.68
CA TRP A 50 17.23 49.18 2.31
C TRP A 50 17.42 48.29 3.54
N TYR A 51 18.08 48.77 4.58
CA TYR A 51 18.30 48.06 5.83
C TYR A 51 16.97 47.77 6.55
N LEU A 52 16.07 48.75 6.65
CA LEU A 52 14.74 48.57 7.22
C LEU A 52 13.92 47.55 6.41
N ARG A 53 13.92 47.67 5.07
CA ARG A 53 13.24 46.74 4.17
C ARG A 53 13.80 45.32 4.33
N HIS A 54 15.11 45.15 4.38
CA HIS A 54 15.76 43.85 4.60
C HIS A 54 15.42 43.26 5.99
N ARG A 55 15.43 44.07 7.02
CA ARG A 55 15.12 43.64 8.39
C ARG A 55 13.62 43.36 8.63
N THR A 56 12.71 44.05 7.94
CA THR A 56 11.26 43.88 8.14
C THR A 56 10.63 42.87 7.21
N TYR A 57 11.20 42.65 6.03
CA TYR A 57 10.67 41.74 5.02
C TYR A 57 11.62 40.59 4.68
N GLY A 58 12.88 40.88 4.34
CA GLY A 58 13.83 39.88 3.83
C GLY A 58 14.08 38.69 4.75
N ARG A 59 14.08 38.92 6.07
CA ARG A 59 14.31 37.87 7.08
C ARG A 59 13.20 36.81 7.16
N TYR A 60 12.02 37.10 6.61
CA TYR A 60 10.88 36.16 6.64
C TYR A 60 10.77 35.31 5.38
N PHE A 61 11.53 35.61 4.34
CA PHE A 61 11.62 34.78 3.15
C PHE A 61 12.81 33.82 3.30
N GLN A 62 12.50 32.55 3.44
CA GLN A 62 13.51 31.49 3.56
C GLN A 62 13.68 30.82 2.21
N GLU A 63 14.89 30.85 1.68
CA GLU A 63 15.20 30.33 0.36
C GLU A 63 16.21 29.18 0.47
N THR A 64 16.02 28.17 -0.38
CA THR A 64 16.97 27.06 -0.57
C THR A 64 17.02 26.64 -2.03
N ASP A 65 18.21 26.37 -2.51
CA ASP A 65 18.54 25.77 -3.80
C ASP A 65 18.69 24.25 -3.73
N ASP A 66 18.76 23.70 -2.50
CA ASP A 66 18.79 22.25 -2.26
C ASP A 66 17.37 21.70 -2.21
N ALA A 67 16.71 21.71 -3.34
CA ALA A 67 15.35 21.21 -3.48
C ALA A 67 15.18 20.45 -4.79
N THR A 68 14.42 19.35 -4.74
CA THR A 68 14.15 18.51 -5.89
C THR A 68 12.67 18.14 -5.98
N ILE A 69 12.17 18.00 -7.21
CA ILE A 69 10.84 17.46 -7.46
C ILE A 69 10.88 15.96 -7.23
N MET A 70 9.93 15.45 -6.47
CA MET A 70 9.76 14.03 -6.20
C MET A 70 8.34 13.55 -6.53
N ALA A 71 8.19 12.26 -6.76
CA ALA A 71 6.92 11.56 -6.82
C ALA A 71 7.06 10.18 -6.18
N ASP A 72 5.99 9.71 -5.57
CA ASP A 72 5.94 8.37 -4.99
C ASP A 72 5.72 7.35 -6.11
N ALA A 73 6.81 6.92 -6.75
CA ALA A 73 6.77 5.96 -7.84
C ALA A 73 6.35 4.57 -7.35
N VAL A 74 5.40 3.94 -8.05
CA VAL A 74 4.93 2.59 -7.77
C VAL A 74 5.72 1.59 -8.61
N ALA A 75 6.38 0.64 -7.95
CA ALA A 75 7.05 -0.46 -8.64
C ALA A 75 6.01 -1.47 -9.13
N ILE A 76 6.02 -1.76 -10.41
CA ILE A 76 5.16 -2.77 -11.04
C ILE A 76 5.93 -4.09 -11.10
N SER A 77 5.40 -5.08 -10.38
CA SER A 77 5.95 -6.42 -10.31
C SER A 77 4.86 -7.47 -10.49
N PRO A 78 5.14 -8.63 -11.13
CA PRO A 78 4.18 -9.70 -11.27
C PRO A 78 3.96 -10.40 -9.93
N LYS A 79 2.76 -10.95 -9.75
CA LYS A 79 2.40 -11.81 -8.62
C LYS A 79 2.70 -13.29 -8.91
N VAL A 80 2.88 -13.63 -10.19
CA VAL A 80 3.06 -14.99 -10.68
C VAL A 80 4.31 -15.07 -11.55
N ASN A 81 4.90 -16.25 -11.65
CA ASN A 81 6.08 -16.52 -12.49
C ASN A 81 5.65 -16.86 -13.92
N GLY A 82 6.51 -16.64 -14.90
CA GLY A 82 6.27 -17.10 -16.25
C GLY A 82 7.04 -16.32 -17.31
N TYR A 83 6.87 -16.70 -18.56
CA TYR A 83 7.45 -15.98 -19.68
C TYR A 83 6.56 -14.80 -20.09
N VAL A 84 7.17 -13.67 -20.38
CA VAL A 84 6.46 -12.50 -20.89
C VAL A 84 6.04 -12.76 -22.33
N GLN A 85 4.74 -12.81 -22.55
CA GLN A 85 4.14 -13.01 -23.87
C GLN A 85 4.09 -11.70 -24.66
N GLN A 86 3.68 -10.61 -24.02
CA GLN A 86 3.56 -9.29 -24.62
C GLN A 86 3.87 -8.19 -23.63
N VAL A 87 4.48 -7.11 -24.12
CA VAL A 87 4.63 -5.83 -23.41
C VAL A 87 3.84 -4.80 -24.20
N LEU A 88 2.77 -4.25 -23.58
CA LEU A 88 1.76 -3.43 -24.23
C LEU A 88 2.04 -1.93 -24.13
N VAL A 89 3.14 -1.56 -23.47
CA VAL A 89 3.50 -0.17 -23.20
C VAL A 89 4.97 0.09 -23.55
N ALA A 90 5.23 1.32 -24.00
CA ALA A 90 6.58 1.81 -24.27
C ALA A 90 7.15 2.56 -23.03
N ASP A 91 8.49 2.79 -23.07
CA ASP A 91 9.11 3.68 -22.09
C ASP A 91 8.54 5.10 -22.23
N ASN A 92 8.40 5.79 -21.09
CA ASN A 92 7.89 7.16 -21.00
C ASN A 92 6.45 7.35 -21.50
N GLN A 93 5.69 6.28 -21.71
CA GLN A 93 4.29 6.33 -22.10
C GLN A 93 3.39 6.68 -20.90
N ASP A 94 2.42 7.56 -21.12
CA ASP A 94 1.35 7.85 -20.16
C ASP A 94 0.31 6.71 -20.19
N VAL A 95 -0.08 6.23 -19.04
CA VAL A 95 -1.06 5.15 -18.86
C VAL A 95 -2.14 5.56 -17.86
N VAL A 96 -3.34 5.00 -18.03
CA VAL A 96 -4.46 5.18 -17.11
C VAL A 96 -4.59 3.99 -16.15
N ALA A 97 -5.25 4.20 -15.02
CA ALA A 97 -5.51 3.12 -14.07
C ALA A 97 -6.31 1.99 -14.73
N GLY A 98 -5.92 0.73 -14.46
CA GLY A 98 -6.53 -0.46 -15.06
C GLY A 98 -6.01 -0.84 -16.44
N GLN A 99 -5.20 0.01 -17.09
CA GLN A 99 -4.63 -0.29 -18.41
C GLN A 99 -3.70 -1.50 -18.32
N PRO A 100 -3.81 -2.48 -19.23
CA PRO A 100 -2.88 -3.61 -19.29
C PRO A 100 -1.48 -3.14 -19.72
N LEU A 101 -0.46 -3.62 -18.99
CA LEU A 101 0.95 -3.24 -19.19
C LEU A 101 1.75 -4.40 -19.78
N VAL A 102 1.62 -5.56 -19.18
CA VAL A 102 2.36 -6.77 -19.53
C VAL A 102 1.44 -7.98 -19.46
N THR A 103 1.55 -8.88 -20.41
CA THR A 103 0.88 -10.18 -20.39
C THR A 103 1.94 -11.28 -20.24
N ILE A 104 1.77 -12.12 -19.22
CA ILE A 104 2.55 -13.33 -18.97
C ILE A 104 1.84 -14.52 -19.63
N ASP A 105 2.57 -15.53 -20.08
CA ASP A 105 2.00 -16.75 -20.64
C ASP A 105 1.05 -17.41 -19.64
N ALA A 106 -0.21 -17.49 -20.03
CA ALA A 106 -1.30 -17.93 -19.17
C ALA A 106 -1.63 -19.41 -19.29
N ARG A 107 -0.98 -20.16 -20.20
CA ARG A 107 -1.35 -21.55 -20.54
C ARG A 107 -1.36 -22.47 -19.32
N ASP A 108 -0.32 -22.41 -18.49
CA ASP A 108 -0.22 -23.25 -17.28
C ASP A 108 -1.31 -22.87 -16.26
N TYR A 109 -1.61 -21.59 -16.12
CA TYR A 109 -2.66 -21.10 -15.20
C TYR A 109 -4.07 -21.43 -15.71
N GLN A 110 -4.29 -21.44 -17.05
CA GLN A 110 -5.53 -21.91 -17.66
C GLN A 110 -5.72 -23.40 -17.45
N ALA A 111 -4.66 -24.20 -17.55
CA ALA A 111 -4.70 -25.63 -17.26
C ALA A 111 -5.05 -25.89 -15.79
N GLN A 112 -4.51 -25.12 -14.83
CA GLN A 112 -4.87 -25.22 -13.42
C GLN A 112 -6.34 -24.88 -13.17
N VAL A 113 -6.90 -23.85 -13.82
CA VAL A 113 -8.32 -23.51 -13.79
C VAL A 113 -9.18 -24.66 -14.34
N ALA A 114 -8.78 -25.24 -15.48
CA ALA A 114 -9.48 -26.37 -16.07
C ALA A 114 -9.45 -27.62 -15.17
N GLN A 115 -8.33 -27.91 -14.53
CA GLN A 115 -8.19 -28.98 -13.57
C GLN A 115 -9.10 -28.81 -12.36
N ALA A 116 -9.14 -27.59 -11.77
CA ALA A 116 -10.01 -27.29 -10.64
C ALA A 116 -11.50 -27.43 -11.01
N ARG A 117 -11.89 -27.02 -12.22
CA ARG A 117 -13.27 -27.22 -12.74
C ARG A 117 -13.60 -28.69 -12.88
N ALA A 118 -12.69 -29.53 -13.38
CA ALA A 118 -12.89 -30.95 -13.50
C ALA A 118 -13.08 -31.61 -12.11
N GLN A 119 -12.33 -31.20 -11.09
CA GLN A 119 -12.51 -31.68 -9.72
C GLN A 119 -13.89 -31.34 -9.14
N ILE A 120 -14.39 -30.12 -9.40
CA ILE A 120 -15.74 -29.72 -8.99
C ILE A 120 -16.76 -30.62 -9.68
N ALA A 121 -16.67 -30.81 -11.00
CA ALA A 121 -17.60 -31.63 -11.77
C ALA A 121 -17.61 -33.09 -11.27
N GLN A 122 -16.45 -33.64 -10.91
CA GLN A 122 -16.32 -34.97 -10.33
C GLN A 122 -17.05 -35.06 -8.96
N ALA A 123 -16.85 -34.05 -8.09
CA ALA A 123 -17.50 -34.01 -6.79
C ALA A 123 -19.02 -33.82 -6.91
N GLU A 124 -19.49 -33.00 -7.84
CA GLU A 124 -20.90 -32.78 -8.15
C GLU A 124 -21.58 -34.09 -8.68
N ALA A 125 -20.89 -34.83 -9.56
CA ALA A 125 -21.33 -36.16 -9.98
C ALA A 125 -21.44 -37.14 -8.79
N GLY A 126 -20.53 -37.04 -7.82
CA GLY A 126 -20.60 -37.80 -6.57
C GLY A 126 -21.84 -37.45 -5.73
N VAL A 127 -22.24 -36.18 -5.68
CA VAL A 127 -23.49 -35.73 -5.05
C VAL A 127 -24.70 -36.36 -5.74
N GLU A 128 -24.76 -36.33 -7.07
CA GLU A 128 -25.85 -36.88 -7.83
C GLU A 128 -25.96 -38.41 -7.66
N ASN A 129 -24.85 -39.15 -7.65
CA ASN A 129 -24.82 -40.58 -7.39
C ASN A 129 -25.36 -40.89 -5.96
N ALA A 130 -24.95 -40.14 -4.97
CA ALA A 130 -25.44 -40.31 -3.60
C ALA A 130 -26.96 -39.98 -3.49
N ARG A 131 -27.46 -38.98 -4.23
CA ARG A 131 -28.90 -38.68 -4.31
C ARG A 131 -29.68 -39.80 -4.98
N ALA A 132 -29.14 -40.38 -6.06
CA ALA A 132 -29.76 -41.55 -6.70
C ALA A 132 -29.87 -42.73 -5.70
N SER A 133 -28.84 -42.96 -4.89
CA SER A 133 -28.86 -44.00 -3.84
C SER A 133 -29.90 -43.70 -2.73
N ILE A 134 -30.20 -42.43 -2.45
CA ILE A 134 -31.31 -42.08 -1.54
C ILE A 134 -32.64 -42.50 -2.15
N SER A 135 -32.89 -42.24 -3.44
CA SER A 135 -34.14 -42.63 -4.13
C SER A 135 -34.31 -44.13 -4.15
N GLU A 136 -33.25 -44.92 -4.37
CA GLU A 136 -33.30 -46.39 -4.25
C GLU A 136 -33.66 -46.85 -2.83
N GLN A 137 -33.05 -46.18 -1.84
CA GLN A 137 -33.29 -46.49 -0.44
C GLN A 137 -34.73 -46.14 0.00
N ASP A 138 -35.29 -45.05 -0.53
CA ASP A 138 -36.69 -44.68 -0.28
C ASP A 138 -37.66 -45.75 -0.80
N ALA A 139 -37.39 -46.37 -1.95
CA ALA A 139 -38.16 -47.49 -2.46
C ALA A 139 -38.04 -48.73 -1.53
N ALA A 140 -36.84 -49.03 -0.99
CA ALA A 140 -36.63 -50.09 -0.04
C ALA A 140 -37.36 -49.87 1.30
N ILE A 141 -37.44 -48.62 1.75
CA ILE A 141 -38.21 -48.19 2.93
C ILE A 141 -39.71 -48.44 2.68
N ALA A 142 -40.23 -47.99 1.54
CA ALA A 142 -41.65 -48.20 1.18
C ALA A 142 -41.99 -49.69 1.15
N GLN A 143 -41.09 -50.56 0.65
CA GLN A 143 -41.29 -52.02 0.69
C GLN A 143 -41.32 -52.53 2.12
N ALA A 144 -40.39 -52.10 2.97
CA ALA A 144 -40.32 -52.54 4.38
C ALA A 144 -41.55 -52.04 5.18
N GLU A 145 -42.06 -50.83 4.88
CA GLU A 145 -43.31 -50.33 5.47
C GLU A 145 -44.54 -51.17 5.08
N ALA A 146 -44.63 -51.59 3.81
CA ALA A 146 -45.70 -52.46 3.36
C ALA A 146 -45.61 -53.86 4.06
N GLN A 147 -44.39 -54.41 4.23
CA GLN A 147 -44.18 -55.64 4.96
C GLN A 147 -44.60 -55.55 6.44
N LEU A 148 -44.21 -54.44 7.09
CA LEU A 148 -44.62 -54.19 8.48
C LEU A 148 -46.15 -54.01 8.59
N ALA A 149 -46.79 -53.35 7.65
CA ALA A 149 -48.25 -53.20 7.62
C ALA A 149 -48.95 -54.55 7.48
N ALA A 150 -48.47 -55.43 6.60
CA ALA A 150 -48.96 -56.80 6.43
C ALA A 150 -48.80 -57.65 7.71
N ALA A 151 -47.63 -57.59 8.33
CA ALA A 151 -47.33 -58.28 9.60
C ALA A 151 -48.26 -57.80 10.73
N ARG A 152 -48.54 -56.49 10.84
CA ARG A 152 -49.43 -55.90 11.82
C ARG A 152 -50.86 -56.36 11.61
N SER A 153 -51.30 -56.38 10.36
CA SER A 153 -52.66 -56.85 10.02
C SER A 153 -52.86 -58.32 10.43
N LYS A 154 -51.86 -59.18 10.15
CA LYS A 154 -51.88 -60.59 10.56
C LYS A 154 -51.91 -60.75 12.08
N ALA A 155 -50.99 -60.02 12.79
CA ALA A 155 -50.99 -60.09 14.26
C ALA A 155 -52.25 -59.58 14.91
N ALA A 156 -52.88 -58.57 14.35
CA ALA A 156 -54.20 -58.09 14.81
C ALA A 156 -55.28 -59.14 14.62
N HIS A 157 -55.33 -59.85 13.49
CA HIS A 157 -56.25 -60.95 13.23
C HIS A 157 -55.98 -62.07 14.23
N ASP A 158 -54.79 -62.59 14.38
CA ASP A 158 -54.46 -63.70 15.27
C ASP A 158 -54.81 -63.37 16.74
N ALA A 159 -54.47 -62.10 17.16
CA ALA A 159 -54.86 -61.66 18.52
C ALA A 159 -56.36 -61.60 18.74
N ALA A 160 -57.16 -61.17 17.72
CA ALA A 160 -58.62 -61.20 17.77
C ALA A 160 -59.16 -62.62 17.88
N GLU A 161 -58.59 -63.61 17.17
CA GLU A 161 -58.94 -65.00 17.28
C GLU A 161 -58.64 -65.50 18.71
N VAL A 162 -57.48 -65.24 19.30
CA VAL A 162 -57.16 -65.61 20.70
C VAL A 162 -58.19 -65.01 21.67
N ALA A 163 -58.60 -63.74 21.48
CA ALA A 163 -59.60 -63.05 22.30
C ALA A 163 -60.96 -63.69 22.19
N ARG A 164 -61.33 -64.08 21.00
CA ARG A 164 -62.66 -64.80 20.74
C ARG A 164 -62.68 -66.20 21.36
N TYR A 165 -61.59 -66.98 21.21
CA TYR A 165 -61.56 -68.34 21.68
C TYR A 165 -61.32 -68.52 23.18
N THR A 166 -60.70 -67.50 23.82
CA THR A 166 -60.37 -67.56 25.28
C THR A 166 -61.67 -67.86 26.15
N PRO A 167 -62.75 -67.10 26.04
CA PRO A 167 -63.98 -67.38 26.80
C PRO A 167 -64.61 -68.74 26.42
N LEU A 168 -64.57 -69.15 25.13
CA LEU A 168 -65.17 -70.42 24.66
C LEU A 168 -64.39 -71.61 25.24
N ALA A 169 -63.09 -71.56 25.32
CA ALA A 169 -62.30 -72.61 25.98
C ALA A 169 -62.51 -72.67 27.52
N ALA A 170 -62.81 -71.49 28.14
CA ALA A 170 -63.12 -71.44 29.58
C ALA A 170 -64.42 -72.08 29.91
N THR A 171 -65.44 -72.01 29.02
CA THR A 171 -66.72 -72.66 29.18
C THR A 171 -66.78 -74.12 28.69
N GLY A 172 -65.71 -74.67 28.14
CA GLY A 172 -65.60 -76.00 27.56
C GLY A 172 -66.25 -76.17 26.17
N ALA A 173 -66.65 -75.07 25.54
CA ALA A 173 -67.23 -75.07 24.19
C ALA A 173 -66.20 -75.29 23.10
N GLU A 174 -64.90 -75.02 23.41
CA GLU A 174 -63.75 -75.23 22.53
C GLU A 174 -62.62 -75.96 23.26
N SER A 175 -61.65 -76.56 22.47
CA SER A 175 -60.52 -77.32 23.01
C SER A 175 -59.46 -76.42 23.54
N ARG A 176 -58.89 -76.73 24.74
CA ARG A 176 -57.69 -76.05 25.29
C ARG A 176 -56.49 -76.17 24.36
N GLN A 177 -56.39 -77.31 23.62
CA GLN A 177 -55.37 -77.51 22.62
C GLN A 177 -55.47 -76.48 21.48
N GLN A 178 -56.69 -76.23 20.97
CA GLN A 178 -56.91 -75.25 19.95
C GLN A 178 -56.57 -73.83 20.42
N LEU A 179 -57.00 -73.46 21.65
CA LEU A 179 -56.61 -72.17 22.22
C LEU A 179 -55.06 -72.04 22.37
N ALA A 180 -54.34 -73.12 22.74
CA ALA A 180 -52.88 -73.12 22.82
C ALA A 180 -52.21 -72.88 21.44
N GLN A 181 -52.75 -73.53 20.38
CA GLN A 181 -52.29 -73.30 19.00
C GLN A 181 -52.54 -71.88 18.53
N LEU A 182 -53.70 -71.28 18.82
CA LEU A 182 -54.01 -69.89 18.48
C LEU A 182 -53.12 -68.91 19.24
N ARG A 183 -52.77 -69.17 20.51
CA ARG A 183 -51.81 -68.37 21.30
C ARG A 183 -50.44 -68.45 20.72
N LEU A 184 -49.94 -69.62 20.28
CA LEU A 184 -48.73 -69.80 19.62
C LEU A 184 -48.60 -69.00 18.30
N ALA A 185 -49.69 -69.10 17.48
CA ALA A 185 -49.82 -68.34 16.23
C ALA A 185 -49.79 -66.83 16.46
N ALA A 186 -50.53 -66.32 17.47
CA ALA A 186 -50.52 -64.91 17.85
C ALA A 186 -49.15 -64.47 18.35
N GLN A 187 -48.39 -65.29 19.12
CA GLN A 187 -47.09 -65.03 19.52
C GLN A 187 -46.10 -64.96 18.32
N GLN A 188 -46.20 -65.92 17.39
CA GLN A 188 -45.38 -65.93 16.17
C GLN A 188 -45.63 -64.68 15.29
N SER A 189 -46.91 -64.26 15.11
CA SER A 189 -47.21 -63.08 14.34
C SER A 189 -46.76 -61.79 15.03
N ALA A 190 -46.80 -61.73 16.37
CA ALA A 190 -46.30 -60.62 17.12
C ALA A 190 -44.71 -60.50 16.98
N ASP A 191 -44.05 -61.64 16.94
CA ASP A 191 -42.58 -61.72 16.71
C ASP A 191 -42.25 -61.23 15.28
N GLN A 192 -43.06 -61.58 14.27
CA GLN A 192 -42.94 -61.15 12.90
C GLN A 192 -43.11 -59.61 12.76
N VAL A 193 -44.01 -58.99 13.54
CA VAL A 193 -44.13 -57.54 13.60
C VAL A 193 -42.84 -56.88 14.12
N ARG A 194 -42.23 -57.47 15.18
CA ARG A 194 -40.97 -56.95 15.74
C ARG A 194 -39.82 -57.06 14.74
N GLU A 195 -39.72 -58.19 14.04
CA GLU A 195 -38.72 -58.41 12.99
C GLU A 195 -38.89 -57.38 11.84
N SER A 196 -40.13 -57.25 11.32
CA SER A 196 -40.41 -56.27 10.23
C SER A 196 -40.15 -54.83 10.66
N ALA A 197 -40.47 -54.48 11.93
CA ALA A 197 -40.17 -53.15 12.48
C ALA A 197 -38.66 -52.91 12.59
N ALA A 198 -37.89 -53.92 13.04
CA ALA A 198 -36.41 -53.78 13.08
C ALA A 198 -35.81 -53.64 11.68
N SER A 199 -36.35 -54.40 10.71
CA SER A 199 -35.93 -54.27 9.30
C SER A 199 -36.15 -52.86 8.75
N LEU A 200 -37.36 -52.30 8.97
CA LEU A 200 -37.67 -50.92 8.57
C LEU A 200 -36.72 -49.91 9.20
N GLU A 201 -36.46 -50.02 10.48
CA GLU A 201 -35.54 -49.15 11.20
C GLU A 201 -34.12 -49.26 10.62
N MET A 202 -33.67 -50.45 10.26
CA MET A 202 -32.38 -50.65 9.59
C MET A 202 -32.34 -49.92 8.24
N GLN A 203 -33.41 -49.98 7.41
CA GLN A 203 -33.45 -49.26 6.13
C GLN A 203 -33.41 -47.77 6.34
N ARG A 204 -34.13 -47.22 7.32
CA ARG A 204 -34.13 -45.80 7.67
C ARG A 204 -32.75 -45.30 8.11
N ARG A 205 -32.02 -46.12 8.91
CA ARG A 205 -30.66 -45.78 9.33
C ARG A 205 -29.65 -45.74 8.17
N ARG A 206 -29.87 -46.54 7.12
CA ARG A 206 -29.04 -46.50 5.91
C ARG A 206 -29.10 -45.13 5.22
N VAL A 207 -30.26 -44.46 5.21
CA VAL A 207 -30.41 -43.09 4.67
C VAL A 207 -29.50 -42.10 5.36
N ALA A 208 -29.31 -42.21 6.68
CA ALA A 208 -28.40 -41.36 7.42
C ALA A 208 -26.94 -41.51 6.94
N GLY A 209 -26.54 -42.76 6.63
CA GLY A 209 -25.22 -43.05 6.04
C GLY A 209 -25.03 -42.43 4.66
N ILE A 210 -26.04 -42.56 3.78
CA ILE A 210 -26.00 -41.98 2.42
C ILE A 210 -26.00 -40.45 2.50
N ASN A 211 -26.77 -39.84 3.40
CA ASN A 211 -26.74 -38.41 3.65
C ASN A 211 -25.36 -37.91 4.12
N ALA A 212 -24.64 -38.73 4.86
CA ALA A 212 -23.24 -38.40 5.21
C ALA A 212 -22.33 -38.39 3.97
N GLN A 213 -22.56 -39.32 3.02
CA GLN A 213 -21.83 -39.35 1.74
C GLN A 213 -22.16 -38.10 0.88
N VAL A 214 -23.44 -37.67 0.85
CA VAL A 214 -23.84 -36.40 0.19
C VAL A 214 -23.08 -35.23 0.76
N ARG A 215 -23.05 -35.09 2.09
CA ARG A 215 -22.30 -34.01 2.74
C ARG A 215 -20.80 -34.07 2.46
N GLN A 216 -20.23 -35.27 2.42
CA GLN A 216 -18.82 -35.44 2.07
C GLN A 216 -18.54 -34.98 0.63
N ALA A 217 -19.35 -35.41 -0.34
CA ALA A 217 -19.19 -34.99 -1.74
C ALA A 217 -19.39 -33.48 -1.92
N GLN A 218 -20.37 -32.89 -1.19
CA GLN A 218 -20.58 -31.43 -1.18
C GLN A 218 -19.34 -30.70 -0.62
N ALA A 219 -18.77 -31.18 0.49
CA ALA A 219 -17.56 -30.59 1.04
C ALA A 219 -16.37 -30.67 0.08
N GLN A 220 -16.26 -31.77 -0.69
CA GLN A 220 -15.26 -31.91 -1.75
C GLN A 220 -15.49 -30.87 -2.89
N ALA A 221 -16.74 -30.66 -3.30
CA ALA A 221 -17.08 -29.64 -4.30
C ALA A 221 -16.75 -28.22 -3.81
N GLU A 222 -17.01 -27.89 -2.54
CA GLU A 222 -16.61 -26.60 -1.94
C GLU A 222 -15.09 -26.44 -1.91
N GLY A 223 -14.34 -27.48 -1.54
CA GLY A 223 -12.88 -27.49 -1.64
C GLY A 223 -12.39 -27.22 -3.05
N GLY A 224 -13.03 -27.86 -4.05
CA GLY A 224 -12.75 -27.63 -5.46
C GLY A 224 -13.04 -26.18 -5.90
N ARG A 225 -14.14 -25.59 -5.41
CA ARG A 225 -14.48 -24.17 -5.68
C ARG A 225 -13.44 -23.21 -5.10
N ALA A 226 -12.97 -23.46 -3.89
CA ALA A 226 -11.88 -22.69 -3.29
C ALA A 226 -10.59 -22.78 -4.13
N GLN A 227 -10.26 -23.98 -4.62
CA GLN A 227 -9.12 -24.19 -5.52
C GLN A 227 -9.31 -23.47 -6.85
N LEU A 228 -10.51 -23.50 -7.44
CA LEU A 228 -10.85 -22.74 -8.65
C LEU A 228 -10.69 -21.24 -8.45
N ALA A 229 -11.14 -20.70 -7.31
CA ALA A 229 -10.98 -19.29 -6.99
C ALA A 229 -9.50 -18.91 -6.90
N SER A 230 -8.67 -19.71 -6.24
CA SER A 230 -7.21 -19.51 -6.15
C SER A 230 -6.55 -19.56 -7.54
N ALA A 231 -6.87 -20.57 -8.35
CA ALA A 231 -6.35 -20.67 -9.73
C ALA A 231 -6.81 -19.49 -10.59
N GLY A 232 -8.04 -19.01 -10.42
CA GLY A 232 -8.58 -17.83 -11.11
C GLY A 232 -7.85 -16.53 -10.76
N VAL A 233 -7.49 -16.35 -9.48
CA VAL A 233 -6.67 -15.21 -9.04
C VAL A 233 -5.27 -15.26 -9.70
N ASN A 234 -4.65 -16.42 -9.76
CA ASN A 234 -3.35 -16.57 -10.41
C ASN A 234 -3.44 -16.34 -11.94
N LEU A 235 -4.49 -16.85 -12.57
CA LEU A 235 -4.75 -16.57 -14.00
C LEU A 235 -4.97 -15.07 -14.22
N GLY A 236 -5.75 -14.39 -13.38
CA GLY A 236 -5.93 -12.93 -13.47
C GLY A 236 -4.63 -12.15 -13.28
N ALA A 237 -3.72 -12.67 -12.45
CA ALA A 237 -2.41 -12.07 -12.19
C ALA A 237 -1.41 -12.23 -13.35
N THR A 238 -1.69 -13.03 -14.37
CA THR A 238 -0.88 -13.11 -15.61
C THR A 238 -1.00 -11.84 -16.46
N GLN A 239 -2.05 -11.06 -16.29
CA GLN A 239 -2.23 -9.76 -16.92
C GLN A 239 -1.93 -8.64 -15.92
N LEU A 240 -0.73 -8.07 -16.02
CA LEU A 240 -0.34 -6.93 -15.16
C LEU A 240 -1.03 -5.66 -15.65
N LYS A 241 -1.70 -4.97 -14.74
CA LYS A 241 -2.41 -3.71 -15.00
C LYS A 241 -1.84 -2.58 -14.16
N ALA A 242 -1.95 -1.35 -14.66
CA ALA A 242 -1.57 -0.15 -13.94
C ALA A 242 -2.49 0.05 -12.72
N PRO A 243 -1.97 0.12 -11.48
CA PRO A 243 -2.80 0.35 -10.30
C PRO A 243 -3.29 1.80 -10.20
N ILE A 244 -2.58 2.74 -10.79
CA ILE A 244 -2.88 4.18 -10.82
C ILE A 244 -2.59 4.73 -12.22
N ALA A 245 -3.07 5.94 -12.52
CA ALA A 245 -2.64 6.67 -13.71
C ALA A 245 -1.24 7.26 -13.48
N GLY A 246 -0.43 7.34 -14.54
CA GLY A 246 0.93 7.89 -14.45
C GLY A 246 1.75 7.63 -15.70
N ARG A 247 3.03 7.93 -15.63
CA ARG A 247 4.00 7.69 -16.71
C ARG A 247 4.90 6.49 -16.39
N ILE A 248 5.09 5.63 -17.38
CA ILE A 248 6.03 4.51 -17.27
C ILE A 248 7.46 5.04 -17.22
N GLY A 249 8.22 4.58 -16.24
CA GLY A 249 9.66 4.83 -16.14
C GLY A 249 10.43 3.54 -15.86
N ASN A 250 11.69 3.51 -16.29
CA ASN A 250 12.62 2.42 -16.03
C ASN A 250 12.02 1.03 -16.34
N LYS A 251 11.53 0.86 -17.58
CA LYS A 251 11.05 -0.43 -18.08
C LYS A 251 12.23 -1.35 -18.38
N THR A 252 12.35 -2.46 -17.64
CA THR A 252 13.43 -3.44 -17.77
C THR A 252 12.97 -4.74 -18.41
N VAL A 253 11.66 -4.90 -18.64
CA VAL A 253 11.05 -6.13 -19.15
C VAL A 253 11.01 -6.16 -20.67
N ASN A 254 11.32 -7.34 -21.24
CA ASN A 254 11.24 -7.63 -22.67
C ASN A 254 10.35 -8.85 -22.96
N VAL A 255 9.82 -8.90 -24.17
CA VAL A 255 9.05 -10.07 -24.66
C VAL A 255 9.95 -11.30 -24.69
N GLY A 256 9.44 -12.44 -24.25
CA GLY A 256 10.19 -13.71 -24.14
C GLY A 256 11.05 -13.86 -22.89
N GLN A 257 11.16 -12.82 -22.06
CA GLN A 257 11.89 -12.89 -20.80
C GLN A 257 11.12 -13.70 -19.76
N PHE A 258 11.82 -14.54 -18.97
CA PHE A 258 11.24 -15.18 -17.79
C PHE A 258 11.26 -14.21 -16.61
N VAL A 259 10.11 -14.04 -15.95
CA VAL A 259 9.96 -13.17 -14.80
C VAL A 259 9.49 -13.96 -13.59
N GLN A 260 9.97 -13.55 -12.42
CA GLN A 260 9.58 -14.15 -11.14
C GLN A 260 8.66 -13.21 -10.36
N ALA A 261 7.82 -13.77 -9.50
CA ALA A 261 6.97 -12.98 -8.61
C ALA A 261 7.83 -12.03 -7.77
N GLY A 262 7.40 -10.76 -7.67
CA GLY A 262 8.11 -9.71 -6.93
C GLY A 262 9.23 -9.01 -7.69
N THR A 263 9.67 -9.51 -8.86
CA THR A 263 10.68 -8.82 -9.68
C THR A 263 10.12 -7.53 -10.25
N ARG A 264 10.78 -6.40 -10.03
CA ARG A 264 10.36 -5.12 -10.59
C ARG A 264 10.57 -5.11 -12.11
N LEU A 265 9.50 -4.91 -12.87
CA LEU A 265 9.51 -4.85 -14.32
C LEU A 265 9.57 -3.43 -14.86
N MET A 266 8.93 -2.49 -14.18
CA MET A 266 8.89 -1.07 -14.51
C MET A 266 8.46 -0.27 -13.28
N SER A 267 8.60 1.04 -13.36
CA SER A 267 8.08 1.98 -12.36
C SER A 267 6.96 2.80 -12.97
N LEU A 268 5.94 3.10 -12.19
CA LEU A 268 4.84 3.99 -12.57
C LEU A 268 4.89 5.24 -11.73
N VAL A 269 5.10 6.39 -12.38
CA VAL A 269 5.26 7.70 -11.75
C VAL A 269 3.96 8.49 -11.88
N PRO A 270 3.24 8.78 -10.78
CA PRO A 270 2.03 9.59 -10.83
C PRO A 270 2.39 11.08 -11.00
N LEU A 271 2.16 11.62 -12.20
CA LEU A 271 2.49 13.02 -12.51
C LEU A 271 1.53 14.03 -11.87
N ASP A 272 0.37 13.61 -11.41
CA ASP A 272 -0.63 14.42 -10.71
C ASP A 272 -0.32 14.60 -9.22
N LYS A 273 0.56 13.76 -8.64
CA LYS A 273 0.94 13.73 -7.22
C LYS A 273 2.41 14.04 -6.99
N ILE A 274 2.97 14.93 -7.80
CA ILE A 274 4.34 15.41 -7.62
C ILE A 274 4.40 16.42 -6.47
N TYR A 275 5.52 16.47 -5.78
CA TYR A 275 5.83 17.41 -4.71
C TYR A 275 7.29 17.78 -4.72
N VAL A 276 7.66 18.85 -4.02
CA VAL A 276 9.06 19.23 -3.81
C VAL A 276 9.50 18.78 -2.43
N VAL A 277 10.70 18.22 -2.35
CA VAL A 277 11.44 18.08 -1.11
C VAL A 277 12.54 19.12 -1.11
N ALA A 278 12.42 20.09 -0.21
CA ALA A 278 13.34 21.21 -0.06
C ALA A 278 14.09 21.07 1.27
N ASN A 279 15.41 21.04 1.23
CA ASN A 279 16.25 20.88 2.40
C ASN A 279 16.65 22.26 2.94
N PHE A 280 15.97 22.71 3.99
CA PHE A 280 16.28 23.97 4.67
C PHE A 280 17.31 23.77 5.79
N LYS A 281 18.15 24.78 6.02
CA LYS A 281 19.05 24.79 7.17
C LYS A 281 18.21 24.86 8.46
N GLU A 282 18.68 24.20 9.54
CA GLU A 282 18.05 24.24 10.85
C GLU A 282 17.70 25.67 11.31
N THR A 283 18.59 26.63 11.00
CA THR A 283 18.42 28.06 11.34
C THR A 283 17.26 28.73 10.60
N GLN A 284 16.79 28.18 9.49
CA GLN A 284 15.70 28.71 8.67
C GLN A 284 14.30 28.20 9.11
N LEU A 285 14.24 27.15 9.94
CA LEU A 285 13.00 26.47 10.31
C LEU A 285 12.23 27.15 11.44
N ALA A 286 12.84 28.09 12.14
CA ALA A 286 12.25 28.69 13.37
C ALA A 286 10.82 29.19 13.19
N LEU A 287 10.51 29.77 12.02
CA LEU A 287 9.18 30.31 11.67
C LEU A 287 8.45 29.48 10.60
N MET A 288 9.00 28.32 10.18
CA MET A 288 8.39 27.51 9.14
C MET A 288 7.27 26.65 9.69
N ARG A 289 6.08 26.74 9.10
CA ARG A 289 4.87 26.02 9.54
C ARG A 289 4.13 25.44 8.34
N PRO A 290 3.46 24.28 8.49
CA PRO A 290 2.55 23.78 7.48
C PRO A 290 1.50 24.81 7.07
N GLY A 291 1.14 24.83 5.78
CA GLY A 291 0.18 25.77 5.19
C GLY A 291 0.78 27.09 4.67
N GLN A 292 2.04 27.40 4.98
CA GLN A 292 2.69 28.61 4.47
C GLN A 292 2.86 28.60 2.96
N PRO A 293 2.66 29.75 2.28
CA PRO A 293 2.86 29.84 0.84
C PRO A 293 4.35 29.72 0.49
N ALA A 294 4.61 29.00 -0.59
CA ALA A 294 5.94 28.82 -1.15
C ALA A 294 5.93 29.17 -2.65
N ARG A 295 7.01 29.71 -3.14
CA ARG A 295 7.29 29.88 -4.57
C ARG A 295 8.39 28.94 -4.99
N ILE A 296 8.18 28.25 -6.09
CA ILE A 296 9.04 27.22 -6.62
C ILE A 296 9.53 27.69 -7.99
N ALA A 297 10.76 28.08 -8.10
CA ALA A 297 11.39 28.41 -9.38
C ALA A 297 12.01 27.14 -9.96
N VAL A 298 11.56 26.74 -11.14
CA VAL A 298 12.00 25.48 -11.78
C VAL A 298 13.08 25.81 -12.80
N ASP A 299 14.28 25.31 -12.59
CA ASP A 299 15.44 25.61 -13.44
C ASP A 299 15.21 25.13 -14.89
N ALA A 300 14.62 23.97 -15.08
CA ALA A 300 14.29 23.41 -16.39
C ALA A 300 13.25 24.23 -17.18
N LEU A 301 12.51 25.12 -16.52
CA LEU A 301 11.52 26.03 -17.14
C LEU A 301 12.02 27.47 -17.21
N GLY A 302 13.34 27.68 -17.24
CA GLY A 302 13.95 29.01 -17.30
C GLY A 302 13.68 29.86 -16.06
N GLY A 303 13.53 29.25 -14.90
CA GLY A 303 13.25 29.95 -13.64
C GLY A 303 11.79 30.38 -13.47
N THR A 304 10.86 29.80 -14.23
CA THR A 304 9.42 30.09 -14.08
C THR A 304 8.96 29.73 -12.66
N GLU A 305 8.38 30.71 -11.98
CA GLU A 305 7.84 30.53 -10.63
C GLU A 305 6.49 29.81 -10.65
N ILE A 306 6.35 28.80 -9.83
CA ILE A 306 5.12 28.03 -9.60
C ILE A 306 4.76 28.17 -8.13
N ASP A 307 3.50 28.41 -7.84
CA ASP A 307 3.01 28.48 -6.47
C ASP A 307 2.94 27.09 -5.82
N GLY A 308 3.15 27.07 -4.52
CA GLY A 308 3.05 25.87 -3.70
C GLY A 308 2.77 26.20 -2.25
N ARG A 309 2.64 25.17 -1.42
CA ARG A 309 2.43 25.31 0.03
C ARG A 309 3.27 24.31 0.78
N VAL A 310 3.78 24.73 1.94
CA VAL A 310 4.42 23.82 2.89
C VAL A 310 3.40 22.79 3.36
N ALA A 311 3.60 21.52 3.00
CA ALA A 311 2.74 20.41 3.41
C ALA A 311 3.13 19.90 4.80
N SER A 312 4.43 19.66 5.00
CA SER A 312 4.95 19.17 6.27
C SER A 312 6.45 19.46 6.40
N VAL A 313 6.92 19.54 7.64
CA VAL A 313 8.33 19.59 8.00
C VAL A 313 8.70 18.23 8.56
N SER A 314 9.83 17.67 8.13
CA SER A 314 10.30 16.38 8.62
C SER A 314 10.56 16.44 10.14
N PRO A 315 10.24 15.38 10.90
CA PRO A 315 10.49 15.32 12.35
C PRO A 315 11.97 15.14 12.71
N GLY A 316 12.86 15.04 11.72
CA GLY A 316 14.30 14.87 11.93
C GLY A 316 15.12 15.37 10.75
N THR A 317 16.42 15.48 10.97
CA THR A 317 17.38 15.92 9.94
C THR A 317 17.63 14.81 8.91
N GLY A 318 18.08 15.18 7.72
CA GLY A 318 18.46 14.20 6.69
C GLY A 318 19.55 13.23 7.16
N ALA A 319 20.46 13.70 8.00
CA ALA A 319 21.51 12.86 8.59
C ALA A 319 20.95 11.78 9.55
N GLN A 320 19.89 12.09 10.31
CA GLN A 320 19.26 11.15 11.25
C GLN A 320 18.55 9.99 10.52
N PHE A 321 17.99 10.24 9.35
CA PHE A 321 17.28 9.24 8.55
C PHE A 321 18.14 8.62 7.43
N SER A 322 19.42 8.96 7.36
CA SER A 322 20.35 8.36 6.40
C SER A 322 20.68 6.93 6.80
N ILE A 323 20.72 6.02 5.81
CA ILE A 323 21.16 4.62 5.99
C ILE A 323 22.63 4.56 6.47
N LEU A 324 23.45 5.53 6.07
CA LEU A 324 24.83 5.71 6.50
C LEU A 324 24.99 7.09 7.13
N PRO A 325 24.77 7.23 8.46
CA PRO A 325 24.98 8.51 9.13
C PRO A 325 26.44 8.96 8.97
N PRO A 326 26.70 10.24 8.67
CA PRO A 326 28.06 10.76 8.58
C PRO A 326 28.74 10.61 9.94
N GLN A 327 29.79 9.78 10.01
CA GLN A 327 30.63 9.64 11.19
C GLN A 327 31.87 10.54 11.04
N ASN A 328 32.12 11.36 12.05
CA ASN A 328 33.36 12.14 12.12
C ASN A 328 34.50 11.20 12.47
N ALA A 329 35.45 11.03 11.53
CA ALA A 329 36.60 10.15 11.68
C ALA A 329 37.58 10.56 12.84
N THR A 330 37.45 11.77 13.37
CA THR A 330 38.36 12.34 14.38
C THR A 330 37.83 12.36 15.81
N GLY A 331 36.58 11.87 16.05
CA GLY A 331 36.00 11.84 17.41
C GLY A 331 35.65 13.20 18.03
N ASN A 332 35.98 14.31 17.38
CA ASN A 332 35.65 15.65 17.87
C ASN A 332 34.26 16.08 17.40
N PHE A 333 33.42 16.51 18.36
CA PHE A 333 32.09 17.05 18.06
C PHE A 333 32.25 18.46 17.46
N THR A 334 32.05 18.57 16.14
CA THR A 334 31.91 19.87 15.46
C THR A 334 30.42 20.13 15.21
N LYS A 335 29.92 21.29 15.69
CA LYS A 335 28.56 21.73 15.41
C LYS A 335 28.41 22.08 13.93
N ILE A 336 27.86 21.18 13.13
CA ILE A 336 27.54 21.39 11.72
C ILE A 336 26.07 21.76 11.62
N VAL A 337 25.75 22.82 10.86
CA VAL A 337 24.35 23.19 10.56
C VAL A 337 23.68 22.05 9.79
N GLN A 338 22.68 21.45 10.40
CA GLN A 338 21.93 20.35 9.81
C GLN A 338 20.90 20.86 8.81
N ARG A 339 20.53 20.00 7.83
CA ARG A 339 19.45 20.28 6.89
C ARG A 339 18.25 19.41 7.25
N VAL A 340 17.07 20.00 7.18
CA VAL A 340 15.80 19.32 7.46
C VAL A 340 14.94 19.34 6.20
N PRO A 341 14.48 18.18 5.72
CA PRO A 341 13.59 18.10 4.57
C PRO A 341 12.21 18.71 4.87
N VAL A 342 11.75 19.54 3.99
CA VAL A 342 10.40 20.13 4.01
C VAL A 342 9.67 19.71 2.75
N ARG A 343 8.50 19.08 2.91
CA ARG A 343 7.63 18.69 1.80
C ARG A 343 6.73 19.84 1.43
N ILE A 344 6.71 20.18 0.13
CA ILE A 344 5.96 21.31 -0.43
C ILE A 344 5.08 20.77 -1.56
N THR A 345 3.79 21.08 -1.52
CA THR A 345 2.85 20.78 -2.61
C THR A 345 3.05 21.77 -3.75
N ILE A 346 2.82 21.30 -4.96
CA ILE A 346 2.95 22.10 -6.18
C ILE A 346 1.55 22.42 -6.72
N ASP A 347 1.21 23.70 -6.83
CA ASP A 347 -0.03 24.19 -7.41
C ASP A 347 0.21 24.58 -8.89
N ALA A 348 0.49 23.57 -9.73
CA ALA A 348 0.79 23.76 -11.15
C ALA A 348 -0.42 23.49 -12.04
N THR A 349 -0.50 24.19 -13.17
CA THR A 349 -1.48 23.91 -14.23
C THR A 349 -1.23 22.52 -14.87
N PRO A 350 -2.24 21.88 -15.47
CA PRO A 350 -2.05 20.59 -16.14
C PRO A 350 -0.97 20.59 -17.22
N ALA A 351 -0.78 21.72 -17.91
CA ALA A 351 0.26 21.89 -18.93
C ALA A 351 1.66 21.91 -18.29
N ALA A 352 1.85 22.66 -17.20
CA ALA A 352 3.12 22.72 -16.48
C ALA A 352 3.45 21.38 -15.83
N ARG A 353 2.48 20.65 -15.26
CA ARG A 353 2.69 19.33 -14.65
C ARG A 353 3.27 18.29 -15.59
N ARG A 354 2.96 18.34 -16.87
CA ARG A 354 3.52 17.41 -17.87
C ARG A 354 5.03 17.60 -18.09
N LEU A 355 5.54 18.80 -17.79
CA LEU A 355 6.97 19.15 -17.92
C LEU A 355 7.72 18.93 -16.61
N LEU A 356 7.02 18.86 -15.48
CA LEU A 356 7.62 18.64 -14.16
C LEU A 356 7.85 17.14 -13.96
N VAL A 357 9.06 16.69 -14.18
CA VAL A 357 9.46 15.30 -13.93
C VAL A 357 10.23 15.19 -12.60
N PRO A 358 10.05 14.10 -11.85
CA PRO A 358 10.85 13.85 -10.66
C PRO A 358 12.34 13.84 -10.96
N GLY A 359 13.12 14.42 -10.05
CA GLY A 359 14.57 14.59 -10.18
C GLY A 359 15.01 15.97 -10.68
N LEU A 360 14.09 16.83 -11.13
CA LEU A 360 14.44 18.20 -11.47
C LEU A 360 14.81 19.00 -10.23
N SER A 361 15.88 19.80 -10.35
CA SER A 361 16.29 20.78 -9.34
C SER A 361 15.40 22.00 -9.40
N VAL A 362 15.11 22.56 -8.24
CA VAL A 362 14.27 23.74 -8.09
C VAL A 362 14.81 24.63 -6.97
N THR A 363 14.59 25.94 -7.07
CA THR A 363 14.82 26.88 -5.97
C THR A 363 13.47 27.16 -5.30
N VAL A 364 13.45 27.04 -3.97
CA VAL A 364 12.21 27.24 -3.19
C VAL A 364 12.36 28.41 -2.24
N THR A 365 11.40 29.31 -2.29
CA THR A 365 11.27 30.43 -1.36
C THR A 365 9.97 30.31 -0.57
N VAL A 366 10.07 30.16 0.75
CA VAL A 366 8.91 30.06 1.66
C VAL A 366 8.69 31.40 2.37
N ASP A 367 7.45 31.88 2.37
CA ASP A 367 7.03 33.06 3.12
C ASP A 367 6.57 32.68 4.54
N THR A 368 7.39 32.99 5.52
CA THR A 368 7.17 32.63 6.93
C THR A 368 6.53 33.75 7.77
N ARG A 369 6.00 34.84 7.13
CA ARG A 369 5.42 35.98 7.83
C ARG A 369 4.22 35.63 8.70
N SER A 370 3.47 34.61 8.37
CA SER A 370 2.32 34.14 9.15
C SER A 370 2.66 33.68 10.56
N ALA A 371 3.89 33.20 10.78
CA ALA A 371 4.36 32.72 12.07
C ALA A 371 5.21 33.72 12.85
N LYS A 372 5.15 35.03 12.49
CA LYS A 372 5.97 36.08 13.09
C LYS A 372 5.89 36.14 14.63
N ASN A 373 4.71 35.91 15.19
CA ASN A 373 4.47 36.02 16.64
C ASN A 373 4.68 34.69 17.39
N ASP A 374 4.83 33.58 16.68
CA ASP A 374 4.92 32.25 17.31
C ASP A 374 6.14 32.08 18.21
N LEU A 375 7.28 32.68 17.84
CA LEU A 375 8.50 32.61 18.64
C LEU A 375 8.37 33.40 19.95
N GLU A 376 7.66 34.52 19.95
CA GLU A 376 7.40 35.32 21.16
C GLU A 376 6.46 34.56 22.08
N LEU A 377 5.39 33.98 21.55
CA LEU A 377 4.48 33.11 22.30
C LEU A 377 5.19 31.92 22.96
N ILE A 378 6.07 31.26 22.22
CA ILE A 378 6.85 30.11 22.76
C ILE A 378 7.75 30.58 23.90
N LYS A 379 8.43 31.73 23.77
CA LYS A 379 9.27 32.28 24.84
C LYS A 379 8.45 32.64 26.09
N GLU A 380 7.32 33.30 25.90
CA GLU A 380 6.42 33.65 27.01
C GLU A 380 5.90 32.40 27.73
N GLN A 381 5.50 31.38 26.99
CA GLN A 381 5.08 30.10 27.55
C GLN A 381 6.21 29.41 28.34
N GLN A 382 7.42 29.42 27.80
CA GLN A 382 8.60 28.84 28.47
C GLN A 382 8.91 29.57 29.76
N GLU A 383 8.91 30.93 29.77
CA GLU A 383 9.10 31.74 30.95
C GLU A 383 8.01 31.50 32.02
N GLN A 384 6.77 31.29 31.59
CA GLN A 384 5.66 30.95 32.51
C GLN A 384 5.87 29.57 33.17
N LEU A 385 6.36 28.58 32.41
CA LEU A 385 6.70 27.26 32.94
C LEU A 385 7.85 27.33 33.96
N GLU A 386 8.90 28.11 33.65
CA GLU A 386 10.02 28.32 34.58
C GLU A 386 9.61 29.04 35.89
N ARG A 387 8.66 30.01 35.80
CA ARG A 387 8.08 30.67 36.96
C ARG A 387 7.21 29.76 37.83
N LYS A 388 6.55 28.76 37.21
CA LYS A 388 5.76 27.75 37.95
C LYS A 388 6.61 26.65 38.59
N ALA A 389 7.83 26.43 38.06
CA ALA A 389 8.76 25.42 38.57
C ALA A 389 9.68 25.92 39.68
N ARG A 390 9.70 27.23 39.94
CA ARG A 390 10.34 27.89 41.09
C ARG A 390 9.31 28.16 42.21
#